data_41f44309bf6c4f7952a5d85d99984b5d
#
_entry.id   41f44309bf6c4f7952a5d85d99984b5d
#
_cell.length_a   1.000
_cell.length_b   1.000
_cell.length_c   1.000
_cell.angle_alpha   90.00
_cell.angle_beta   90.00
_cell.angle_gamma   90.00
#
_symmetry.space_group_name_H-M   'P 1'
#
loop_
_entity.id
_entity.type
_entity.pdbx_description
1 polymer ?
#
loop_
_entity_poly.entity_id
_entity_poly.type
_entity_poly.pdbx_seq_one_letter_code
_entity_poly.pdbx_strand_id
1 'polypeptide(L)'
;TKKNIAMLISFIAIPALCFLAVTIFRKVVNKKRPYEKLPIQSLIKKDKKGQSFPSRHVFSIFLIATLWFCFWKPVGIFLFIAGVFLAIVRVIGGVHFVTDVCAGALLGVLAGLISNYVFLIC
;
A
#
# COMPACT_ATOMS: atom_id res chain seq x y z
N THR A 1 25.04 -6.98 -13.43
CA THR A 1 25.75 -5.89 -12.72
C THR A 1 25.17 -5.69 -11.33
N LYS A 2 25.95 -5.04 -10.48
CA LYS A 2 25.48 -4.72 -9.12
C LYS A 2 24.20 -3.88 -9.14
N LYS A 3 24.09 -2.95 -10.07
CA LYS A 3 22.90 -2.10 -10.20
C LYS A 3 21.66 -2.91 -10.56
N ASN A 4 21.79 -3.87 -11.49
CA ASN A 4 20.67 -4.72 -11.88
C ASN A 4 20.21 -5.63 -10.74
N ILE A 5 21.13 -6.16 -9.95
CA ILE A 5 20.82 -6.97 -8.77
C ILE A 5 20.13 -6.12 -7.71
N ALA A 6 20.63 -4.91 -7.46
CA ALA A 6 20.02 -3.98 -6.50
C ALA A 6 18.59 -3.63 -6.92
N MET A 7 18.36 -3.36 -8.20
CA MET A 7 17.01 -3.10 -8.73
C MET A 7 16.09 -4.29 -8.53
N LEU A 8 16.57 -5.50 -8.81
CA LEU A 8 15.78 -6.73 -8.64
C LEU A 8 15.37 -6.90 -7.17
N ILE A 9 16.30 -6.73 -6.25
CA ILE A 9 16.02 -6.80 -4.81
C ILE A 9 14.98 -5.74 -4.42
N SER A 10 15.17 -4.49 -4.89
CA SER A 10 14.26 -3.39 -4.58
C SER A 10 12.84 -3.66 -5.10
N PHE A 11 12.70 -4.21 -6.30
CA PHE A 11 11.39 -4.41 -6.92
C PHE A 11 10.68 -5.70 -6.50
N ILE A 12 11.39 -6.65 -5.88
CA ILE A 12 10.83 -7.94 -5.48
C ILE A 12 10.90 -8.14 -3.98
N ALA A 13 12.12 -8.16 -3.42
CA ALA A 13 12.32 -8.53 -2.01
C ALA A 13 11.81 -7.46 -1.05
N ILE A 14 12.07 -6.18 -1.31
CA ILE A 14 11.65 -5.11 -0.41
C ILE A 14 10.13 -4.97 -0.35
N PRO A 15 9.40 -4.95 -1.48
CA PRO A 15 7.93 -4.96 -1.42
C PRO A 15 7.37 -6.15 -0.67
N ALA A 16 7.93 -7.35 -0.87
CA ALA A 16 7.47 -8.55 -0.18
C ALA A 16 7.68 -8.45 1.33
N LEU A 17 8.84 -7.99 1.77
CA LEU A 17 9.14 -7.80 3.20
C LEU A 17 8.25 -6.72 3.83
N CYS A 18 8.06 -5.61 3.13
CA CYS A 18 7.20 -4.54 3.60
C CYS A 18 5.73 -4.98 3.69
N PHE A 19 5.27 -5.76 2.72
CA PHE A 19 3.91 -6.31 2.73
C PHE A 19 3.71 -7.24 3.93
N LEU A 20 4.71 -8.08 4.23
CA LEU A 20 4.67 -8.96 5.39
C LEU A 20 4.65 -8.15 6.69
N ALA A 21 5.50 -7.13 6.80
CA ALA A 21 5.56 -6.26 7.97
C ALA A 21 4.22 -5.56 8.21
N VAL A 22 3.60 -5.02 7.18
CA VAL A 22 2.28 -4.39 7.26
C VAL A 22 1.21 -5.40 7.65
N THR A 23 1.27 -6.62 7.13
CA THR A 23 0.33 -7.68 7.48
C THR A 23 0.41 -8.01 8.97
N ILE A 24 1.62 -8.11 9.53
CA ILE A 24 1.82 -8.36 10.97
C ILE A 24 1.31 -7.18 11.80
N PHE A 25 1.64 -5.96 11.39
CA PHE A 25 1.19 -4.74 12.05
C PHE A 25 -0.33 -4.67 12.13
N ARG A 26 -1.03 -5.00 11.04
CA ARG A 26 -2.50 -5.01 10.98
C ARG A 26 -3.11 -5.99 11.96
N LYS A 27 -2.49 -7.15 12.14
CA LYS A 27 -2.96 -8.16 13.11
C LYS A 27 -2.80 -7.66 14.54
N VAL A 28 -1.70 -6.96 14.84
CA VAL A 28 -1.43 -6.42 16.16
C VAL A 28 -2.41 -5.28 16.49
N VAL A 29 -2.58 -4.32 15.59
CA VAL A 29 -3.49 -3.19 15.78
C VAL A 29 -4.95 -3.63 15.74
N ASN A 30 -5.28 -4.50 14.81
CA ASN A 30 -6.61 -5.13 14.66
C ASN A 30 -7.77 -4.13 14.68
N LYS A 31 -7.64 -3.01 13.97
CA LYS A 31 -8.65 -1.97 13.90
C LYS A 31 -9.90 -2.48 13.17
N LYS A 32 -11.08 -2.19 13.70
CA LYS A 32 -12.36 -2.56 13.09
C LYS A 32 -12.56 -1.82 11.76
N ARG A 33 -13.23 -2.49 10.83
CA ARG A 33 -13.57 -1.93 9.52
C ARG A 33 -14.86 -1.12 9.60
N PRO A 34 -15.14 -0.21 8.61
CA PRO A 34 -16.35 0.59 8.64
C PRO A 34 -17.63 -0.23 8.78
N TYR A 35 -17.76 -1.35 8.06
CA TYR A 35 -18.97 -2.16 8.12
C TYR A 35 -19.14 -2.89 9.47
N GLU A 36 -18.08 -2.94 10.30
CA GLU A 36 -18.17 -3.49 11.66
C GLU A 36 -18.58 -2.43 12.69
N LYS A 37 -18.18 -1.16 12.47
CA LYS A 37 -18.43 -0.06 13.41
C LYS A 37 -19.72 0.70 13.15
N LEU A 38 -20.10 0.82 11.88
CA LEU A 38 -21.21 1.66 11.43
C LEU A 38 -22.37 0.78 10.98
N PRO A 39 -23.62 1.25 11.11
CA PRO A 39 -24.79 0.50 10.65
C PRO A 39 -24.92 0.65 9.12
N ILE A 40 -23.90 0.25 8.39
CA ILE A 40 -23.85 0.32 6.93
C ILE A 40 -23.64 -1.07 6.36
N GLN A 41 -24.13 -1.26 5.13
CA GLN A 41 -23.86 -2.46 4.37
C GLN A 41 -22.68 -2.20 3.44
N SER A 42 -21.67 -3.08 3.48
CA SER A 42 -20.52 -2.95 2.60
C SER A 42 -20.90 -3.20 1.15
N LEU A 43 -20.46 -2.32 0.23
CA LEU A 43 -20.63 -2.50 -1.21
C LEU A 43 -19.71 -3.58 -1.77
N ILE A 44 -18.57 -3.82 -1.09
CA ILE A 44 -17.63 -4.88 -1.43
C ILE A 44 -17.87 -6.02 -0.45
N LYS A 45 -18.19 -7.21 -0.97
CA LYS A 45 -18.37 -8.39 -0.11
C LYS A 45 -17.04 -8.75 0.55
N LYS A 46 -17.03 -8.73 1.87
CA LYS A 46 -15.84 -9.08 2.62
C LYS A 46 -16.25 -9.60 4.00
N ASP A 47 -15.85 -10.83 4.29
CA ASP A 47 -16.18 -11.48 5.57
C ASP A 47 -15.12 -11.24 6.64
N LYS A 48 -14.00 -10.60 6.26
CA LYS A 48 -12.88 -10.36 7.17
C LYS A 48 -13.26 -9.31 8.20
N LYS A 49 -13.05 -9.63 9.48
CA LYS A 49 -13.25 -8.72 10.61
C LYS A 49 -11.90 -8.15 11.07
N GLY A 50 -11.90 -6.88 11.43
CA GLY A 50 -10.70 -6.21 11.94
C GLY A 50 -9.62 -6.02 10.88
N GLN A 51 -8.41 -5.72 11.36
CA GLN A 51 -7.22 -5.54 10.52
C GLN A 51 -7.41 -4.50 9.42
N SER A 52 -8.11 -3.40 9.75
CA SER A 52 -8.41 -2.33 8.79
C SER A 52 -7.23 -1.40 8.54
N PHE A 53 -6.41 -1.14 9.54
CA PHE A 53 -5.36 -0.11 9.50
C PHE A 53 -3.96 -0.72 9.45
N PRO A 54 -3.10 -0.25 8.55
CA PRO A 54 -3.41 0.57 7.38
C PRO A 54 -3.95 -0.27 6.23
N SER A 55 -4.45 0.37 5.17
CA SER A 55 -4.91 -0.34 3.98
C SER A 55 -3.73 -1.01 3.26
N ARG A 56 -3.72 -2.33 3.22
CA ARG A 56 -2.63 -3.11 2.62
C ARG A 56 -2.58 -2.96 1.09
N HIS A 57 -3.74 -2.93 0.44
CA HIS A 57 -3.82 -2.74 -1.01
C HIS A 57 -3.27 -1.37 -1.41
N VAL A 58 -3.67 -0.31 -0.69
CA VAL A 58 -3.21 1.05 -0.95
C VAL A 58 -1.72 1.17 -0.65
N PHE A 59 -1.27 0.59 0.45
CA PHE A 59 0.16 0.55 0.80
C PHE A 59 0.98 -0.07 -0.33
N SER A 60 0.56 -1.24 -0.83
CA SER A 60 1.29 -1.97 -1.86
C SER A 60 1.39 -1.19 -3.15
N ILE A 61 0.29 -0.61 -3.64
CA ILE A 61 0.31 0.12 -4.91
C ILE A 61 1.13 1.40 -4.81
N PHE A 62 1.08 2.12 -3.69
CA PHE A 62 1.88 3.33 -3.51
C PHE A 62 3.36 3.02 -3.35
N LEU A 63 3.71 1.92 -2.70
CA LEU A 63 5.10 1.44 -2.63
C LEU A 63 5.64 1.15 -4.03
N ILE A 64 4.92 0.35 -4.81
CA ILE A 64 5.33 -0.02 -6.16
C ILE A 64 5.37 1.20 -7.08
N ALA A 65 4.39 2.11 -6.96
CA ALA A 65 4.36 3.34 -7.73
C ALA A 65 5.60 4.20 -7.48
N THR A 66 6.02 4.31 -6.22
CA THR A 66 7.21 5.08 -5.85
C THR A 66 8.48 4.46 -6.43
N LEU A 67 8.61 3.14 -6.37
CA LEU A 67 9.75 2.44 -6.95
C LEU A 67 9.83 2.67 -8.46
N TRP A 68 8.72 2.53 -9.17
CA TRP A 68 8.66 2.75 -10.61
C TRP A 68 8.85 4.22 -11.00
N PHE A 69 8.35 5.16 -10.18
CA PHE A 69 8.51 6.58 -10.46
C PHE A 69 9.97 6.97 -10.61
N CYS A 70 10.85 6.41 -9.77
CA CYS A 70 12.28 6.67 -9.85
C CYS A 70 12.94 5.92 -11.00
N PHE A 71 12.44 4.74 -11.37
CA PHE A 71 12.98 3.94 -12.47
C PHE A 71 12.45 4.39 -13.83
N TRP A 72 11.14 4.57 -13.95
CA TRP A 72 10.47 5.01 -15.18
C TRP A 72 9.24 5.83 -14.82
N LYS A 73 9.38 7.15 -14.90
CA LYS A 73 8.40 8.10 -14.41
C LYS A 73 6.98 7.88 -14.96
N PRO A 74 6.76 7.65 -16.28
CA PRO A 74 5.39 7.45 -16.78
C PRO A 74 4.64 6.29 -16.13
N VAL A 75 5.31 5.17 -15.88
CA VAL A 75 4.71 4.02 -15.21
C VAL A 75 4.41 4.36 -13.76
N GLY A 76 5.32 5.04 -13.08
CA GLY A 76 5.10 5.49 -11.70
C GLY A 76 3.87 6.40 -11.58
N ILE A 77 3.74 7.37 -12.48
CA ILE A 77 2.60 8.28 -12.51
C ILE A 77 1.30 7.49 -12.72
N PHE A 78 1.27 6.57 -13.66
CA PHE A 78 0.11 5.72 -13.91
C PHE A 78 -0.29 4.95 -12.66
N LEU A 79 0.69 4.37 -11.97
CA LEU A 79 0.44 3.58 -10.76
C LEU A 79 -0.06 4.46 -9.60
N PHE A 80 0.44 5.70 -9.46
CA PHE A 80 -0.08 6.63 -8.46
C PHE A 80 -1.54 6.98 -8.72
N ILE A 81 -1.90 7.24 -9.99
CA ILE A 81 -3.29 7.52 -10.37
C ILE A 81 -4.17 6.31 -10.04
N ALA A 82 -3.74 5.11 -10.44
CA ALA A 82 -4.46 3.88 -10.12
C ALA A 82 -4.60 3.68 -8.61
N GLY A 83 -3.57 4.04 -7.85
CA GLY A 83 -3.59 3.97 -6.39
C GLY A 83 -4.63 4.88 -5.77
N VAL A 84 -4.77 6.10 -6.28
CA VAL A 84 -5.80 7.04 -5.81
C VAL A 84 -7.19 6.48 -6.07
N PHE A 85 -7.44 5.95 -7.28
CA PHE A 85 -8.71 5.30 -7.57
C PHE A 85 -8.98 4.11 -6.66
N LEU A 86 -7.98 3.28 -6.41
CA LEU A 86 -8.10 2.14 -5.51
C LEU A 86 -8.46 2.59 -4.09
N ALA A 87 -7.82 3.66 -3.60
CA ALA A 87 -8.11 4.20 -2.28
C ALA A 87 -9.57 4.66 -2.18
N ILE A 88 -10.05 5.38 -3.18
CA ILE A 88 -11.43 5.86 -3.24
C ILE A 88 -12.41 4.68 -3.24
N VAL A 89 -12.15 3.67 -4.06
CA VAL A 89 -13.01 2.48 -4.14
C VAL A 89 -13.05 1.74 -2.80
N ARG A 90 -11.92 1.63 -2.09
CA ARG A 90 -11.87 0.96 -0.79
C ARG A 90 -12.68 1.69 0.27
N VAL A 91 -12.69 3.03 0.25
CA VAL A 91 -13.48 3.82 1.19
C VAL A 91 -14.97 3.77 0.84
N ILE A 92 -15.31 4.01 -0.43
CA ILE A 92 -16.71 3.97 -0.89
C ILE A 92 -17.30 2.57 -0.69
N GLY A 93 -16.49 1.52 -0.90
CA GLY A 93 -16.92 0.14 -0.69
C GLY A 93 -17.18 -0.22 0.77
N GLY A 94 -16.84 0.63 1.73
CA GLY A 94 -17.12 0.42 3.15
C GLY A 94 -16.16 -0.53 3.84
N VAL A 95 -15.02 -0.86 3.23
CA VAL A 95 -14.05 -1.82 3.80
C VAL A 95 -12.89 -1.14 4.51
N HIS A 96 -12.67 0.16 4.28
CA HIS A 96 -11.63 0.97 4.94
C HIS A 96 -12.12 2.36 5.26
N PHE A 97 -11.57 2.95 6.33
CA PHE A 97 -11.73 4.37 6.64
C PHE A 97 -10.75 5.20 5.81
N VAL A 98 -11.04 6.51 5.67
CA VAL A 98 -10.12 7.44 4.98
C VAL A 98 -8.75 7.43 5.64
N THR A 99 -8.69 7.37 6.97
CA THR A 99 -7.42 7.28 7.69
C THR A 99 -6.62 6.04 7.32
N ASP A 100 -7.29 4.90 7.06
CA ASP A 100 -6.63 3.65 6.68
C ASP A 100 -5.92 3.77 5.34
N VAL A 101 -6.59 4.36 4.35
CA VAL A 101 -6.03 4.50 3.00
C VAL A 101 -4.96 5.60 2.96
N CYS A 102 -5.16 6.71 3.68
CA CYS A 102 -4.15 7.76 3.76
C CYS A 102 -2.87 7.27 4.42
N ALA A 103 -3.00 6.52 5.52
CA ALA A 103 -1.85 5.92 6.19
C ALA A 103 -1.14 4.92 5.28
N GLY A 104 -1.90 4.08 4.57
CA GLY A 104 -1.34 3.13 3.61
C GLY A 104 -0.54 3.83 2.52
N ALA A 105 -1.11 4.88 1.93
CA ALA A 105 -0.44 5.67 0.89
C ALA A 105 0.84 6.30 1.40
N LEU A 106 0.79 6.96 2.55
CA LEU A 106 1.96 7.62 3.14
C LEU A 106 3.07 6.62 3.44
N LEU A 107 2.72 5.53 4.11
CA LEU A 107 3.69 4.48 4.46
C LEU A 107 4.28 3.82 3.21
N GLY A 108 3.47 3.62 2.17
CA GLY A 108 3.93 3.05 0.91
C GLY A 108 4.96 3.96 0.22
N VAL A 109 4.68 5.25 0.14
CA VAL A 109 5.61 6.23 -0.45
C VAL A 109 6.90 6.30 0.36
N LEU A 110 6.80 6.37 1.69
CA LEU A 110 7.99 6.44 2.54
C LEU A 110 8.85 5.18 2.40
N ALA A 111 8.23 4.00 2.40
CA ALA A 111 8.96 2.74 2.21
C ALA A 111 9.65 2.68 0.85
N GLY A 112 8.96 3.14 -0.21
CA GLY A 112 9.53 3.20 -1.55
C GLY A 112 10.70 4.17 -1.64
N LEU A 113 10.60 5.34 -1.05
CA LEU A 113 11.67 6.34 -1.04
C LEU A 113 12.90 5.82 -0.28
N ILE A 114 12.68 5.18 0.87
CA ILE A 114 13.77 4.61 1.66
C ILE A 114 14.46 3.50 0.87
N SER A 115 13.70 2.63 0.22
CA SER A 115 14.24 1.56 -0.61
C SER A 115 15.09 2.12 -1.75
N ASN A 116 14.58 3.12 -2.47
CA ASN A 116 15.31 3.75 -3.57
C ASN A 116 16.60 4.42 -3.07
N TYR A 117 16.56 5.06 -1.92
CA TYR A 117 17.73 5.67 -1.32
C TYR A 117 18.79 4.63 -0.97
N VAL A 118 18.38 3.54 -0.29
CA VAL A 118 19.30 2.48 0.15
C VAL A 118 19.96 1.79 -1.04
N PHE A 119 19.20 1.54 -2.12
CA PHE A 119 19.71 0.85 -3.30
C PHE A 119 20.19 1.81 -4.40
N LEU A 120 20.20 3.11 -4.14
CA LEU A 120 20.70 4.15 -5.05
C LEU A 120 20.03 4.11 -6.44
N ILE A 121 18.72 3.86 -6.47
CA ILE A 121 17.94 3.82 -7.72
C ILE A 121 17.48 5.21 -8.12
N CYS A 122 17.18 6.05 -7.14
CA CYS A 122 16.66 7.41 -7.36
C CYS A 122 17.72 8.46 -7.03
#